data_a3e1a0efb1296c571bc27a35a5ee9cc4
#
_entry.id   a3e1a0efb1296c571bc27a35a5ee9cc4
#
_cell.length_a   1.000
_cell.length_b   1.000
_cell.length_c   1.000
_cell.angle_alpha   90.00
_cell.angle_beta   90.00
_cell.angle_gamma   90.00
#
_symmetry.space_group_name_H-M   'P 1'
#
loop_
_entity.id
_entity.type
_entity.pdbx_description
1 polymer ?
#
loop_
_entity_poly.entity_id
_entity_poly.type
_entity_poly.pdbx_seq_one_letter_code
_entity_poly.pdbx_strand_id
1 'polypeptide(L)'
;MTIQGQTAEPDAAVSLETLEPVVAGDTAIDTADELAAELLELELGDAAQLPAELTRAVHAQHAARRLGRRDLYLRASLHRSNVLSRKGDTVEAGRIAHGVYAEAAELGDAYLLARSHQSLSVFFYQVGDLANALAHAVQCMTYTNTDTPAAIRARHIMALAVMLDETGASDEAARRFDEALTITLALGDGVMTMRVLNNMTYTAYEQGDRQLAETLADRIRETARTHGLPIQATSLDTLARVWMMSGQFAKAENELAPLWDAASAHLFDVGYALVEALVTAAEAQREQGAFDRAQSTLHRAVQLCADRDLPGFRAQTREAQALLYAAAGRYREAFEEHRRFHSDTQALQSAQREARAQTLHAVYEADEARRASEAFREMAYRDALTGLHNRRYVDETLPGLLDGAGPGVLSVALVDLDRFKQVNDTLSHQVGDLVLQQLATILLRHIPAAATAARLGGEEFVILLPGLDATAGRQASEAIRRAVAEHDWTPITGGLAVTASIGLTTVTGGTPASTALAAADRSLYAAKRLGRNRVCTEPA
;
A
#
# COMPACT_ATOMS: atom_id res chain seq x y z
N MET A 1 -46.64 -11.71 -30.12
CA MET A 1 -45.39 -11.19 -30.73
C MET A 1 -44.31 -11.25 -29.68
N THR A 2 -43.42 -12.18 -29.85
CA THR A 2 -42.41 -12.66 -28.94
C THR A 2 -41.26 -11.66 -28.91
N ILE A 3 -40.89 -11.16 -27.73
CA ILE A 3 -39.65 -10.41 -27.52
C ILE A 3 -38.68 -11.38 -26.86
N GLN A 4 -37.68 -11.79 -27.64
CA GLN A 4 -36.54 -12.56 -27.17
C GLN A 4 -35.66 -11.67 -26.26
N GLY A 5 -35.43 -12.13 -25.03
CA GLY A 5 -34.41 -11.59 -24.16
C GLY A 5 -33.03 -11.99 -24.63
N GLN A 6 -32.20 -11.02 -24.93
CA GLN A 6 -30.78 -11.20 -25.01
C GLN A 6 -30.19 -11.00 -23.61
N THR A 7 -29.68 -12.08 -23.05
CA THR A 7 -28.79 -12.07 -21.86
C THR A 7 -27.47 -11.46 -22.27
N ALA A 8 -27.15 -10.29 -21.76
CA ALA A 8 -25.81 -9.74 -21.84
C ALA A 8 -24.91 -10.53 -20.88
N GLU A 9 -23.92 -11.19 -21.41
CA GLU A 9 -22.76 -11.73 -20.66
C GLU A 9 -21.98 -10.57 -20.04
N PRO A 10 -21.41 -10.74 -18.85
CA PRO A 10 -20.50 -9.76 -18.27
C PRO A 10 -19.15 -9.91 -18.94
N ASP A 11 -18.89 -9.05 -19.91
CA ASP A 11 -17.63 -9.03 -20.64
C ASP A 11 -16.62 -8.10 -19.99
N ALA A 12 -15.37 -8.57 -20.07
CA ALA A 12 -14.13 -7.84 -19.95
C ALA A 12 -13.54 -7.61 -18.55
N ALA A 13 -12.99 -8.69 -18.01
CA ALA A 13 -11.66 -8.57 -17.43
C ALA A 13 -10.73 -8.03 -18.54
N VAL A 14 -10.38 -6.75 -18.47
CA VAL A 14 -9.40 -6.14 -19.36
C VAL A 14 -8.06 -6.83 -19.09
N SER A 15 -7.69 -7.71 -19.99
CA SER A 15 -6.39 -8.38 -20.03
C SER A 15 -5.30 -7.31 -20.13
N LEU A 16 -4.46 -7.24 -19.10
CA LEU A 16 -3.25 -6.41 -19.02
C LEU A 16 -2.13 -6.87 -19.99
N GLU A 17 -2.46 -7.61 -21.03
CA GLU A 17 -1.48 -8.23 -21.96
C GLU A 17 -1.13 -7.41 -23.21
N THR A 18 -1.68 -6.21 -23.38
CA THR A 18 -1.38 -5.41 -24.58
C THR A 18 -0.83 -4.02 -24.26
N LEU A 19 0.31 -3.98 -23.57
CA LEU A 19 1.23 -2.86 -23.71
C LEU A 19 2.53 -3.42 -24.31
N GLU A 20 2.67 -3.20 -25.62
CA GLU A 20 3.91 -3.48 -26.34
C GLU A 20 5.12 -2.76 -25.71
N PRO A 21 6.32 -3.34 -25.77
CA PRO A 21 7.51 -2.74 -25.22
C PRO A 21 7.90 -1.53 -26.07
N VAL A 22 7.68 -0.33 -25.55
CA VAL A 22 8.17 0.90 -26.17
C VAL A 22 9.38 1.40 -25.39
N VAL A 23 10.45 1.63 -26.16
CA VAL A 23 11.65 2.43 -25.92
C VAL A 23 12.88 1.66 -25.45
N ALA A 24 13.78 1.49 -26.40
CA ALA A 24 15.18 1.20 -26.20
C ALA A 24 15.86 2.34 -25.40
N GLY A 25 16.43 2.00 -24.23
CA GLY A 25 17.21 2.92 -23.39
C GLY A 25 17.23 2.61 -21.91
N ASP A 26 16.42 1.68 -21.43
CA ASP A 26 16.39 1.32 -20.00
C ASP A 26 17.54 0.36 -19.65
N THR A 27 18.42 0.80 -18.73
CA THR A 27 19.32 -0.09 -18.00
C THR A 27 18.45 -1.13 -17.31
N ALA A 28 18.62 -2.41 -17.66
CA ALA A 28 17.88 -3.49 -17.04
C ALA A 28 18.16 -3.48 -15.52
N ILE A 29 17.10 -3.37 -14.70
CA ILE A 29 17.21 -3.52 -13.25
C ILE A 29 17.33 -5.02 -12.97
N ASP A 30 18.52 -5.46 -12.61
CA ASP A 30 18.84 -6.89 -12.48
C ASP A 30 18.93 -7.33 -11.01
N THR A 31 18.99 -6.39 -10.06
CA THR A 31 19.11 -6.69 -8.64
C THR A 31 18.02 -5.99 -7.79
N ALA A 32 17.76 -6.57 -6.61
CA ALA A 32 16.81 -5.99 -5.66
C ALA A 32 17.29 -4.64 -5.10
N ASP A 33 18.60 -4.47 -4.94
CA ASP A 33 19.19 -3.24 -4.40
C ASP A 33 19.10 -2.09 -5.42
N GLU A 34 19.32 -2.35 -6.71
CA GLU A 34 19.10 -1.38 -7.78
C GLU A 34 17.65 -0.95 -7.87
N LEU A 35 16.71 -1.90 -7.78
CA LEU A 35 15.29 -1.59 -7.77
C LEU A 35 14.88 -0.78 -6.53
N ALA A 36 15.42 -1.10 -5.35
CA ALA A 36 15.14 -0.35 -4.13
C ALA A 36 15.65 1.10 -4.21
N ALA A 37 16.83 1.32 -4.82
CA ALA A 37 17.38 2.65 -5.07
C ALA A 37 16.54 3.44 -6.06
N GLU A 38 16.14 2.84 -7.18
CA GLU A 38 15.24 3.44 -8.17
C GLU A 38 13.90 3.84 -7.56
N LEU A 39 13.31 2.98 -6.74
CA LEU A 39 12.06 3.28 -6.03
C LEU A 39 12.22 4.43 -5.04
N LEU A 40 13.35 4.50 -4.34
CA LEU A 40 13.62 5.63 -3.44
C LEU A 40 13.76 6.94 -4.21
N GLU A 41 14.43 6.93 -5.36
CA GLU A 41 14.52 8.09 -6.25
C GLU A 41 13.13 8.53 -6.73
N LEU A 42 12.28 7.60 -7.17
CA LEU A 42 10.89 7.87 -7.55
C LEU A 42 10.08 8.45 -6.38
N GLU A 43 10.22 7.90 -5.19
CA GLU A 43 9.51 8.36 -3.98
C GLU A 43 9.95 9.76 -3.54
N LEU A 44 11.18 10.15 -3.83
CA LEU A 44 11.75 11.47 -3.50
C LEU A 44 11.64 12.47 -4.65
N GLY A 45 11.43 12.00 -5.88
CA GLY A 45 11.38 12.84 -7.07
C GLY A 45 10.30 13.91 -7.02
N ASP A 46 10.58 15.02 -7.68
CA ASP A 46 9.62 16.06 -8.00
C ASP A 46 9.04 15.77 -9.39
N ALA A 47 7.76 15.42 -9.41
CA ALA A 47 7.10 14.95 -10.61
C ALA A 47 6.77 16.09 -11.58
N ALA A 48 7.73 16.56 -12.31
CA ALA A 48 7.50 17.45 -13.45
C ALA A 48 6.94 16.72 -14.70
N GLN A 49 6.96 15.37 -14.72
CA GLN A 49 6.57 14.57 -15.89
C GLN A 49 5.74 13.34 -15.49
N LEU A 50 4.48 13.55 -15.08
CA LEU A 50 3.56 12.49 -14.64
C LEU A 50 3.46 11.26 -15.59
N PRO A 51 3.43 11.40 -16.93
CA PRO A 51 3.40 10.24 -17.82
C PRO A 51 4.66 9.37 -17.74
N ALA A 52 5.83 9.98 -17.64
CA ALA A 52 7.11 9.26 -17.53
C ALA A 52 7.22 8.53 -16.18
N GLU A 53 6.77 9.18 -15.09
CA GLU A 53 6.75 8.56 -13.76
C GLU A 53 5.79 7.36 -13.69
N LEU A 54 4.63 7.45 -14.33
CA LEU A 54 3.71 6.31 -14.40
C LEU A 54 4.35 5.12 -15.11
N THR A 55 5.06 5.36 -16.21
CA THR A 55 5.79 4.34 -16.94
C THR A 55 6.89 3.72 -16.08
N ARG A 56 7.71 4.54 -15.39
CA ARG A 56 8.75 4.06 -14.46
C ARG A 56 8.14 3.22 -13.32
N ALA A 57 7.02 3.63 -12.74
CA ALA A 57 6.33 2.87 -11.70
C ALA A 57 5.88 1.49 -12.19
N VAL A 58 5.33 1.40 -13.40
CA VAL A 58 4.92 0.12 -14.01
C VAL A 58 6.14 -0.77 -14.30
N HIS A 59 7.22 -0.21 -14.81
CA HIS A 59 8.48 -0.95 -15.03
C HIS A 59 9.04 -1.49 -13.72
N ALA A 60 9.03 -0.69 -12.64
CA ALA A 60 9.45 -1.13 -11.31
C ALA A 60 8.56 -2.29 -10.77
N GLN A 61 7.24 -2.25 -11.01
CA GLN A 61 6.34 -3.36 -10.68
C GLN A 61 6.73 -4.66 -11.42
N HIS A 62 7.02 -4.57 -12.71
CA HIS A 62 7.46 -5.73 -13.50
C HIS A 62 8.82 -6.27 -13.04
N ALA A 63 9.80 -5.39 -12.74
CA ALA A 63 11.09 -5.78 -12.21
C ALA A 63 10.94 -6.49 -10.85
N ALA A 64 10.13 -5.94 -9.94
CA ALA A 64 9.85 -6.54 -8.63
C ALA A 64 9.25 -7.95 -8.75
N ARG A 65 8.32 -8.16 -9.70
CA ARG A 65 7.76 -9.50 -9.98
C ARG A 65 8.81 -10.48 -10.47
N ARG A 66 9.68 -10.08 -11.41
CA ARG A 66 10.77 -10.93 -11.91
C ARG A 66 11.75 -11.33 -10.81
N LEU A 67 12.03 -10.42 -9.89
CA LEU A 67 12.94 -10.62 -8.75
C LEU A 67 12.30 -11.34 -7.56
N GLY A 68 10.99 -11.65 -7.63
CA GLY A 68 10.25 -12.27 -6.52
C GLY A 68 10.13 -11.39 -5.27
N ARG A 69 10.34 -10.06 -5.38
CA ARG A 69 10.36 -9.11 -4.25
C ARG A 69 8.99 -8.44 -4.10
N ARG A 70 8.15 -9.06 -3.26
CA ARG A 70 6.79 -8.58 -3.00
C ARG A 70 6.78 -7.18 -2.36
N ASP A 71 7.68 -6.91 -1.44
CA ASP A 71 7.85 -5.62 -0.77
C ASP A 71 8.11 -4.48 -1.77
N LEU A 72 9.03 -4.69 -2.72
CA LEU A 72 9.34 -3.70 -3.75
C LEU A 72 8.18 -3.53 -4.76
N TYR A 73 7.44 -4.61 -5.04
CA TYR A 73 6.22 -4.51 -5.85
C TYR A 73 5.17 -3.59 -5.20
N LEU A 74 4.98 -3.73 -3.89
CA LEU A 74 4.04 -2.90 -3.13
C LEU A 74 4.49 -1.44 -3.06
N ARG A 75 5.80 -1.16 -2.91
CA ARG A 75 6.36 0.19 -3.00
C ARG A 75 6.10 0.83 -4.37
N ALA A 76 6.37 0.11 -5.45
CA ALA A 76 6.07 0.57 -6.82
C ALA A 76 4.58 0.84 -7.03
N SER A 77 3.70 0.01 -6.43
CA SER A 77 2.25 0.19 -6.48
C SER A 77 1.79 1.45 -5.77
N LEU A 78 2.38 1.78 -4.61
CA LEU A 78 2.10 3.03 -3.90
C LEU A 78 2.57 4.26 -4.67
N HIS A 79 3.74 4.18 -5.32
CA HIS A 79 4.19 5.27 -6.18
C HIS A 79 3.24 5.46 -7.37
N ARG A 80 2.81 4.37 -8.02
CA ARG A 80 1.78 4.41 -9.07
C ARG A 80 0.47 5.04 -8.58
N SER A 81 0.00 4.67 -7.39
CA SER A 81 -1.18 5.30 -6.74
C SER A 81 -1.01 6.80 -6.59
N ASN A 82 0.16 7.26 -6.13
CA ASN A 82 0.47 8.67 -5.98
C ASN A 82 0.40 9.42 -7.33
N VAL A 83 1.00 8.86 -8.39
CA VAL A 83 0.97 9.45 -9.73
C VAL A 83 -0.45 9.53 -10.28
N LEU A 84 -1.28 8.49 -10.10
CA LEU A 84 -2.68 8.46 -10.51
C LEU A 84 -3.51 9.52 -9.76
N SER A 85 -3.31 9.64 -8.44
CA SER A 85 -3.92 10.68 -7.60
C SER A 85 -3.62 12.09 -8.12
N ARG A 86 -2.37 12.38 -8.47
CA ARG A 86 -1.94 13.68 -9.02
C ARG A 86 -2.45 13.92 -10.44
N LYS A 87 -2.74 12.86 -11.20
CA LYS A 87 -3.37 12.91 -12.51
C LYS A 87 -4.89 13.13 -12.44
N GLY A 88 -5.50 12.92 -11.25
CA GLY A 88 -6.94 13.05 -11.02
C GLY A 88 -7.71 11.73 -11.02
N ASP A 89 -7.06 10.59 -11.22
CA ASP A 89 -7.68 9.26 -11.11
C ASP A 89 -7.74 8.80 -9.65
N THR A 90 -8.56 9.49 -8.88
CA THR A 90 -8.66 9.33 -7.42
C THR A 90 -9.21 7.96 -7.03
N VAL A 91 -10.17 7.41 -7.79
CA VAL A 91 -10.80 6.11 -7.47
C VAL A 91 -9.78 4.97 -7.59
N GLU A 92 -9.07 4.89 -8.70
CA GLU A 92 -8.05 3.85 -8.91
C GLU A 92 -6.87 4.03 -7.94
N ALA A 93 -6.45 5.27 -7.68
CA ALA A 93 -5.42 5.56 -6.68
C ALA A 93 -5.81 5.06 -5.29
N GLY A 94 -7.04 5.36 -4.84
CA GLY A 94 -7.58 4.88 -3.56
C GLY A 94 -7.65 3.35 -3.48
N ARG A 95 -8.12 2.69 -4.54
CA ARG A 95 -8.19 1.23 -4.62
C ARG A 95 -6.80 0.58 -4.47
N ILE A 96 -5.79 1.10 -5.16
CA ILE A 96 -4.41 0.60 -5.05
C ILE A 96 -3.88 0.82 -3.63
N ALA A 97 -4.04 2.01 -3.06
CA ALA A 97 -3.55 2.33 -1.72
C ALA A 97 -4.15 1.41 -0.64
N HIS A 98 -5.46 1.13 -0.71
CA HIS A 98 -6.13 0.19 0.20
C HIS A 98 -5.63 -1.24 0.02
N GLY A 99 -5.46 -1.71 -1.22
CA GLY A 99 -4.93 -3.05 -1.50
C GLY A 99 -3.52 -3.23 -0.93
N VAL A 100 -2.65 -2.24 -1.12
CA VAL A 100 -1.29 -2.28 -0.55
C VAL A 100 -1.32 -2.22 0.98
N TYR A 101 -2.19 -1.40 1.58
CA TYR A 101 -2.35 -1.34 3.03
C TYR A 101 -2.70 -2.71 3.63
N ALA A 102 -3.66 -3.42 3.03
CA ALA A 102 -4.06 -4.74 3.50
C ALA A 102 -2.90 -5.74 3.49
N GLU A 103 -2.13 -5.80 2.39
CA GLU A 103 -0.98 -6.68 2.26
C GLU A 103 0.19 -6.27 3.18
N ALA A 104 0.43 -4.96 3.34
CA ALA A 104 1.45 -4.44 4.25
C ALA A 104 1.17 -4.80 5.72
N ALA A 105 -0.11 -4.83 6.10
CA ALA A 105 -0.54 -5.25 7.43
C ALA A 105 -0.27 -6.74 7.68
N GLU A 106 -0.46 -7.59 6.67
CA GLU A 106 -0.14 -9.02 6.76
C GLU A 106 1.38 -9.28 6.85
N LEU A 107 2.17 -8.48 6.12
CA LEU A 107 3.62 -8.57 6.15
C LEU A 107 4.23 -7.99 7.43
N GLY A 108 3.50 -7.15 8.15
CA GLY A 108 4.02 -6.42 9.30
C GLY A 108 5.10 -5.39 8.95
N ASP A 109 5.14 -4.93 7.69
CA ASP A 109 6.15 -4.01 7.19
C ASP A 109 5.78 -2.56 7.56
N ALA A 110 6.50 -1.99 8.53
CA ALA A 110 6.25 -0.64 9.03
C ALA A 110 6.43 0.45 7.96
N TYR A 111 7.40 0.30 7.04
CA TYR A 111 7.62 1.26 5.97
C TYR A 111 6.44 1.28 4.99
N LEU A 112 6.01 0.11 4.53
CA LEU A 112 4.85 -0.01 3.65
C LEU A 112 3.57 0.49 4.32
N LEU A 113 3.38 0.20 5.61
CA LEU A 113 2.24 0.72 6.39
C LEU A 113 2.25 2.25 6.45
N ALA A 114 3.39 2.86 6.80
CA ALA A 114 3.51 4.32 6.82
C ALA A 114 3.18 4.94 5.45
N ARG A 115 3.75 4.40 4.37
CA ARG A 115 3.54 4.88 3.01
C ARG A 115 2.10 4.68 2.52
N SER A 116 1.47 3.55 2.87
CA SER A 116 0.06 3.29 2.56
C SER A 116 -0.86 4.27 3.25
N HIS A 117 -0.63 4.53 4.54
CA HIS A 117 -1.40 5.52 5.29
C HIS A 117 -1.21 6.93 4.74
N GLN A 118 -0.01 7.31 4.28
CA GLN A 118 0.20 8.59 3.59
C GLN A 118 -0.65 8.68 2.32
N SER A 119 -0.65 7.63 1.48
CA SER A 119 -1.44 7.62 0.24
C SER A 119 -2.94 7.66 0.51
N LEU A 120 -3.41 6.96 1.56
CA LEU A 120 -4.80 7.00 1.99
C LEU A 120 -5.20 8.37 2.55
N SER A 121 -4.31 9.04 3.29
CA SER A 121 -4.54 10.41 3.76
C SER A 121 -4.80 11.36 2.58
N VAL A 122 -3.96 11.30 1.53
CA VAL A 122 -4.14 12.09 0.30
C VAL A 122 -5.46 11.74 -0.39
N PHE A 123 -5.79 10.46 -0.50
CA PHE A 123 -7.07 10.02 -1.09
C PHE A 123 -8.26 10.61 -0.34
N PHE A 124 -8.33 10.47 0.99
CA PHE A 124 -9.45 10.97 1.78
C PHE A 124 -9.55 12.50 1.74
N TYR A 125 -8.41 13.20 1.69
CA TYR A 125 -8.38 14.64 1.47
C TYR A 125 -9.01 15.03 0.13
N GLN A 126 -8.65 14.36 -0.96
CA GLN A 126 -9.18 14.64 -2.30
C GLN A 126 -10.69 14.38 -2.42
N VAL A 127 -11.22 13.41 -1.67
CA VAL A 127 -12.67 13.14 -1.64
C VAL A 127 -13.41 13.95 -0.57
N GLY A 128 -12.74 14.92 0.09
CA GLY A 128 -13.33 15.84 1.05
C GLY A 128 -13.62 15.24 2.43
N ASP A 129 -13.02 14.09 2.76
CA ASP A 129 -13.15 13.45 4.06
C ASP A 129 -11.97 13.79 4.96
N LEU A 130 -11.95 15.01 5.48
CA LEU A 130 -10.85 15.52 6.32
C LEU A 130 -10.63 14.68 7.59
N ALA A 131 -11.69 14.10 8.17
CA ALA A 131 -11.58 13.30 9.38
C ALA A 131 -10.76 12.02 9.14
N ASN A 132 -11.08 11.27 8.08
CA ASN A 132 -10.30 10.10 7.71
C ASN A 132 -8.91 10.46 7.16
N ALA A 133 -8.78 11.57 6.43
CA ALA A 133 -7.50 12.08 5.97
C ALA A 133 -6.54 12.32 7.14
N LEU A 134 -6.99 13.04 8.17
CA LEU A 134 -6.21 13.26 9.39
C LEU A 134 -5.92 11.96 10.15
N ALA A 135 -6.91 11.07 10.31
CA ALA A 135 -6.71 9.79 10.98
C ALA A 135 -5.58 8.97 10.31
N HIS A 136 -5.58 8.91 8.98
CA HIS A 136 -4.53 8.24 8.22
C HIS A 136 -3.17 8.96 8.31
N ALA A 137 -3.13 10.28 8.31
CA ALA A 137 -1.90 11.04 8.53
C ALA A 137 -1.28 10.75 9.90
N VAL A 138 -2.09 10.65 10.96
CA VAL A 138 -1.65 10.25 12.31
C VAL A 138 -1.12 8.81 12.32
N GLN A 139 -1.85 7.87 11.68
CA GLN A 139 -1.38 6.47 11.57
C GLN A 139 -0.08 6.36 10.78
N CYS A 140 0.11 7.15 9.73
CA CYS A 140 1.38 7.23 9.01
C CYS A 140 2.54 7.54 9.97
N MET A 141 2.37 8.48 10.89
CA MET A 141 3.40 8.83 11.89
C MET A 141 3.64 7.72 12.90
N THR A 142 2.63 6.93 13.25
CA THR A 142 2.77 5.78 14.16
C THR A 142 3.75 4.73 13.61
N TYR A 143 3.75 4.52 12.30
CA TYR A 143 4.65 3.59 11.62
C TYR A 143 5.95 4.23 11.11
N THR A 144 6.08 5.55 11.20
CA THR A 144 7.29 6.27 10.81
C THR A 144 8.30 6.25 11.97
N ASN A 145 9.44 5.61 11.77
CA ASN A 145 10.47 5.40 12.80
C ASN A 145 11.85 5.92 12.35
N THR A 146 12.87 5.63 13.11
CA THR A 146 14.27 6.03 12.83
C THR A 146 14.85 5.36 11.58
N ASP A 147 14.35 4.19 11.20
CA ASP A 147 14.81 3.45 10.01
C ASP A 147 14.20 4.03 8.72
N THR A 148 13.11 4.80 8.84
CA THR A 148 12.52 5.53 7.72
C THR A 148 13.52 6.59 7.23
N PRO A 149 13.88 6.63 5.94
CA PRO A 149 14.77 7.65 5.39
C PRO A 149 14.32 9.07 5.78
N ALA A 150 15.26 9.90 6.23
CA ALA A 150 14.93 11.22 6.77
C ALA A 150 14.12 12.10 5.81
N ALA A 151 14.42 12.02 4.51
CA ALA A 151 13.67 12.74 3.47
C ALA A 151 12.21 12.25 3.35
N ILE A 152 11.94 10.95 3.50
CA ILE A 152 10.59 10.38 3.54
C ILE A 152 9.89 10.80 4.84
N ARG A 153 10.59 10.77 5.97
CA ARG A 153 10.04 11.21 7.26
C ARG A 153 9.60 12.67 7.22
N ALA A 154 10.39 13.56 6.61
CA ALA A 154 10.00 14.95 6.42
C ALA A 154 8.69 15.09 5.60
N ARG A 155 8.50 14.26 4.56
CA ARG A 155 7.27 14.23 3.75
C ARG A 155 6.06 13.75 4.56
N HIS A 156 6.24 12.74 5.43
CA HIS A 156 5.19 12.24 6.32
C HIS A 156 4.76 13.31 7.34
N ILE A 157 5.74 13.97 7.97
CA ILE A 157 5.48 15.05 8.93
C ILE A 157 4.77 16.24 8.25
N MET A 158 5.22 16.64 7.06
CA MET A 158 4.57 17.70 6.28
C MET A 158 3.12 17.32 5.92
N ALA A 159 2.86 16.07 5.51
CA ALA A 159 1.51 15.62 5.21
C ALA A 159 0.59 15.70 6.44
N LEU A 160 1.09 15.31 7.62
CA LEU A 160 0.36 15.49 8.87
C LEU A 160 0.11 16.98 9.18
N ALA A 161 1.13 17.83 8.99
CA ALA A 161 1.00 19.27 9.23
C ALA A 161 -0.12 19.89 8.37
N VAL A 162 -0.17 19.55 7.08
CA VAL A 162 -1.24 20.01 6.18
C VAL A 162 -2.61 19.55 6.67
N MET A 163 -2.78 18.30 7.08
CA MET A 163 -4.07 17.79 7.57
C MET A 163 -4.49 18.45 8.90
N LEU A 164 -3.54 18.75 9.77
CA LEU A 164 -3.81 19.48 11.02
C LEU A 164 -4.28 20.92 10.73
N ASP A 165 -3.65 21.60 9.78
CA ASP A 165 -4.03 22.95 9.39
C ASP A 165 -5.43 22.98 8.78
N GLU A 166 -5.72 22.10 7.82
CA GLU A 166 -7.04 21.95 7.18
C GLU A 166 -8.18 21.62 8.18
N THR A 167 -7.83 21.02 9.31
CA THR A 167 -8.80 20.70 10.38
C THR A 167 -8.84 21.74 11.49
N GLY A 168 -8.10 22.85 11.36
CA GLY A 168 -8.09 23.98 12.29
C GLY A 168 -7.18 23.82 13.51
N ALA A 169 -6.31 22.79 13.54
CA ALA A 169 -5.33 22.58 14.62
C ALA A 169 -4.01 23.33 14.31
N SER A 170 -4.10 24.62 14.04
CA SER A 170 -3.00 25.43 13.45
C SER A 170 -1.74 25.49 14.31
N ASP A 171 -1.85 25.50 15.66
CA ASP A 171 -0.69 25.49 16.54
C ASP A 171 0.12 24.19 16.42
N GLU A 172 -0.55 23.05 16.30
CA GLU A 172 0.12 21.76 16.10
C GLU A 172 0.68 21.64 14.69
N ALA A 173 -0.07 22.13 13.67
CA ALA A 173 0.39 22.20 12.29
C ALA A 173 1.71 22.98 12.20
N ALA A 174 1.81 24.14 12.83
CA ALA A 174 3.02 24.95 12.87
C ALA A 174 4.21 24.18 13.45
N ARG A 175 4.01 23.49 14.58
CA ARG A 175 5.07 22.66 15.18
C ARG A 175 5.57 21.56 14.24
N ARG A 176 4.64 20.91 13.51
CA ARG A 176 4.98 19.85 12.55
C ARG A 176 5.68 20.41 11.31
N PHE A 177 5.27 21.57 10.83
CA PHE A 177 6.00 22.24 9.75
C PHE A 177 7.42 22.61 10.16
N ASP A 178 7.65 23.13 11.38
CA ASP A 178 8.98 23.44 11.88
C ASP A 178 9.85 22.18 12.03
N GLU A 179 9.27 21.06 12.46
CA GLU A 179 9.95 19.76 12.52
C GLU A 179 10.39 19.31 11.12
N ALA A 180 9.48 19.33 10.14
CA ALA A 180 9.79 18.98 8.75
C ALA A 180 10.86 19.90 8.16
N LEU A 181 10.75 21.20 8.42
CA LEU A 181 11.71 22.20 7.96
C LEU A 181 13.11 21.96 8.53
N THR A 182 13.20 21.62 9.81
CA THR A 182 14.48 21.28 10.45
C THR A 182 15.17 20.11 9.76
N ILE A 183 14.40 19.07 9.40
CA ILE A 183 14.94 17.89 8.71
C ILE A 183 15.41 18.26 7.30
N THR A 184 14.60 18.98 6.53
CA THR A 184 14.94 19.31 5.14
C THR A 184 16.15 20.24 5.05
N LEU A 185 16.30 21.19 5.97
CA LEU A 185 17.47 22.04 6.09
C LEU A 185 18.74 21.21 6.43
N ALA A 186 18.64 20.27 7.37
CA ALA A 186 19.76 19.40 7.73
C ALA A 186 20.20 18.48 6.57
N LEU A 187 19.28 18.09 5.69
CA LEU A 187 19.56 17.30 4.48
C LEU A 187 20.11 18.15 3.33
N GLY A 188 20.01 19.48 3.39
CA GLY A 188 20.31 20.36 2.26
C GLY A 188 19.32 20.17 1.08
N ASP A 189 18.11 19.63 1.35
CA ASP A 189 17.06 19.44 0.33
C ASP A 189 16.33 20.76 0.08
N GLY A 190 16.85 21.56 -0.86
CA GLY A 190 16.29 22.86 -1.20
C GLY A 190 14.86 22.76 -1.75
N VAL A 191 14.56 21.73 -2.53
CA VAL A 191 13.23 21.53 -3.13
C VAL A 191 12.18 21.28 -2.04
N MET A 192 12.45 20.32 -1.15
CA MET A 192 11.52 20.01 -0.08
C MET A 192 11.43 21.14 0.96
N THR A 193 12.54 21.84 1.21
CA THR A 193 12.57 23.04 2.06
C THR A 193 11.61 24.11 1.52
N MET A 194 11.68 24.43 0.22
CA MET A 194 10.76 25.39 -0.40
C MET A 194 9.30 24.94 -0.30
N ARG A 195 9.02 23.64 -0.46
CA ARG A 195 7.66 23.09 -0.35
C ARG A 195 7.10 23.24 1.06
N VAL A 196 7.90 22.95 2.11
CA VAL A 196 7.48 23.16 3.51
C VAL A 196 7.23 24.64 3.77
N LEU A 197 8.17 25.51 3.37
CA LEU A 197 8.03 26.94 3.52
C LEU A 197 6.80 27.49 2.77
N ASN A 198 6.48 26.95 1.59
CA ASN A 198 5.29 27.33 0.84
C ASN A 198 4.00 27.03 1.60
N ASN A 199 3.87 25.83 2.17
CA ASN A 199 2.70 25.48 2.98
C ASN A 199 2.59 26.39 4.22
N MET A 200 3.71 26.62 4.93
CA MET A 200 3.72 27.57 6.07
C MET A 200 3.33 28.97 5.66
N THR A 201 3.77 29.45 4.48
CA THR A 201 3.44 30.78 3.96
C THR A 201 1.94 30.85 3.63
N TYR A 202 1.38 29.81 3.01
CA TYR A 202 -0.03 29.74 2.67
C TYR A 202 -0.91 29.71 3.94
N THR A 203 -0.54 28.92 4.95
CA THR A 203 -1.19 28.92 6.27
C THR A 203 -1.18 30.32 6.91
N ALA A 204 -0.02 30.99 6.92
CA ALA A 204 0.08 32.35 7.45
C ALA A 204 -0.78 33.36 6.66
N TYR A 205 -0.87 33.21 5.32
CA TYR A 205 -1.75 33.99 4.48
C TYR A 205 -3.23 33.80 4.86
N GLU A 206 -3.69 32.56 5.00
CA GLU A 206 -5.07 32.25 5.38
C GLU A 206 -5.45 32.77 6.77
N GLN A 207 -4.51 32.74 7.71
CA GLN A 207 -4.68 33.28 9.06
C GLN A 207 -4.62 34.81 9.11
N GLY A 208 -4.25 35.47 8.02
CA GLY A 208 -4.09 36.92 7.95
C GLY A 208 -2.83 37.42 8.64
N ASP A 209 -1.89 36.55 9.01
CA ASP A 209 -0.61 36.95 9.59
C ASP A 209 0.37 37.39 8.49
N ARG A 210 0.19 38.66 8.10
CA ARG A 210 0.99 39.27 7.05
C ARG A 210 2.49 39.24 7.37
N GLN A 211 2.88 39.55 8.61
CA GLN A 211 4.31 39.63 8.98
C GLN A 211 5.01 38.29 8.85
N LEU A 212 4.37 37.25 9.31
CA LEU A 212 4.88 35.89 9.18
C LEU A 212 4.92 35.45 7.69
N ALA A 213 3.84 35.71 6.93
CA ALA A 213 3.79 35.36 5.52
C ALA A 213 4.88 36.05 4.70
N GLU A 214 5.14 37.35 4.91
CA GLU A 214 6.25 38.09 4.27
C GLU A 214 7.61 37.48 4.64
N THR A 215 7.84 37.16 5.92
CA THR A 215 9.09 36.53 6.39
C THR A 215 9.34 35.17 5.74
N LEU A 216 8.32 34.32 5.67
CA LEU A 216 8.41 33.00 5.05
C LEU A 216 8.59 33.11 3.52
N ALA A 217 7.92 34.05 2.87
CA ALA A 217 8.08 34.34 1.45
C ALA A 217 9.55 34.70 1.10
N ASP A 218 10.18 35.52 1.93
CA ASP A 218 11.59 35.87 1.73
C ASP A 218 12.52 34.66 1.92
N ARG A 219 12.20 33.76 2.85
CA ARG A 219 12.93 32.49 3.02
C ARG A 219 12.80 31.56 1.80
N ILE A 220 11.64 31.50 1.15
CA ILE A 220 11.45 30.75 -0.12
C ILE A 220 12.41 31.30 -1.18
N ARG A 221 12.44 32.64 -1.38
CA ARG A 221 13.31 33.30 -2.37
C ARG A 221 14.79 33.09 -2.06
N GLU A 222 15.17 33.15 -0.77
CA GLU A 222 16.55 32.88 -0.32
C GLU A 222 16.96 31.43 -0.58
N THR A 223 16.08 30.47 -0.26
CA THR A 223 16.34 29.04 -0.50
C THR A 223 16.51 28.77 -1.99
N ALA A 224 15.62 29.31 -2.84
CA ALA A 224 15.71 29.18 -4.29
C ALA A 224 17.07 29.71 -4.81
N ARG A 225 17.50 30.88 -4.34
CA ARG A 225 18.77 31.50 -4.74
C ARG A 225 19.99 30.70 -4.26
N THR A 226 19.96 30.24 -3.03
CA THR A 226 21.08 29.48 -2.42
C THR A 226 21.31 28.15 -3.12
N HIS A 227 20.25 27.47 -3.51
CA HIS A 227 20.33 26.17 -4.17
C HIS A 227 20.30 26.25 -5.71
N GLY A 228 20.14 27.45 -6.30
CA GLY A 228 20.04 27.61 -7.76
C GLY A 228 18.79 26.96 -8.35
N LEU A 229 17.71 26.89 -7.59
CA LEU A 229 16.47 26.23 -7.97
C LEU A 229 15.44 27.22 -8.51
N PRO A 230 14.62 26.83 -9.49
CA PRO A 230 13.47 27.63 -9.90
C PRO A 230 12.39 27.60 -8.81
N ILE A 231 11.65 28.71 -8.67
CA ILE A 231 10.44 28.73 -7.82
C ILE A 231 9.29 28.17 -8.65
N GLN A 232 8.64 27.12 -8.13
CA GLN A 232 7.55 26.44 -8.80
C GLN A 232 6.26 27.28 -8.84
N ALA A 233 5.36 26.96 -9.75
CA ALA A 233 4.15 27.74 -10.01
C ALA A 233 3.25 27.89 -8.78
N THR A 234 3.09 26.83 -7.98
CA THR A 234 2.33 26.90 -6.72
C THR A 234 2.95 27.86 -5.72
N SER A 235 4.28 27.89 -5.62
CA SER A 235 4.97 28.82 -4.74
C SER A 235 4.92 30.27 -5.28
N LEU A 236 4.99 30.49 -6.59
CA LEU A 236 4.80 31.80 -7.19
C LEU A 236 3.40 32.35 -6.90
N ASP A 237 2.36 31.50 -6.94
CA ASP A 237 1.00 31.90 -6.58
C ASP A 237 0.90 32.31 -5.10
N THR A 238 1.45 31.51 -4.19
CA THR A 238 1.50 31.86 -2.76
C THR A 238 2.24 33.19 -2.53
N LEU A 239 3.39 33.41 -3.18
CA LEU A 239 4.15 34.65 -3.09
C LEU A 239 3.35 35.85 -3.62
N ALA A 240 2.58 35.67 -4.69
CA ALA A 240 1.70 36.71 -5.22
C ALA A 240 0.58 37.06 -4.22
N ARG A 241 -0.03 36.06 -3.57
CA ARG A 241 -1.04 36.29 -2.52
C ARG A 241 -0.47 37.06 -1.33
N VAL A 242 0.79 36.81 -0.94
CA VAL A 242 1.47 37.59 0.11
C VAL A 242 1.58 39.10 -0.29
N TRP A 243 1.92 39.38 -1.55
CA TRP A 243 1.90 40.76 -2.04
C TRP A 243 0.50 41.41 -2.00
N MET A 244 -0.54 40.61 -2.29
CA MET A 244 -1.92 41.07 -2.22
C MET A 244 -2.35 41.46 -0.81
N MET A 245 -1.91 40.72 0.23
CA MET A 245 -2.17 41.08 1.64
C MET A 245 -1.67 42.49 1.98
N SER A 246 -0.62 42.95 1.30
CA SER A 246 -0.03 44.29 1.48
C SER A 246 -0.60 45.34 0.54
N GLY A 247 -1.61 45.02 -0.27
CA GLY A 247 -2.16 45.89 -1.29
C GLY A 247 -1.22 46.19 -2.46
N GLN A 248 -0.16 45.36 -2.61
CA GLN A 248 0.86 45.57 -3.66
C GLN A 248 0.50 44.75 -4.92
N PHE A 249 -0.69 44.97 -5.47
CA PHE A 249 -1.28 44.19 -6.55
C PHE A 249 -0.42 44.14 -7.82
N ALA A 250 0.28 45.22 -8.15
CA ALA A 250 1.18 45.22 -9.30
C ALA A 250 2.40 44.30 -9.09
N LYS A 251 2.88 44.17 -7.85
CA LYS A 251 3.95 43.20 -7.55
C LYS A 251 3.43 41.77 -7.57
N ALA A 252 2.20 41.53 -7.10
CA ALA A 252 1.57 40.22 -7.21
C ALA A 252 1.46 39.75 -8.67
N GLU A 253 1.03 40.62 -9.56
CA GLU A 253 0.96 40.33 -11.00
C GLU A 253 2.36 40.07 -11.61
N ASN A 254 3.37 40.84 -11.21
CA ASN A 254 4.75 40.64 -11.67
C ASN A 254 5.38 39.36 -11.13
N GLU A 255 5.03 38.89 -9.94
CA GLU A 255 5.51 37.62 -9.37
C GLU A 255 5.07 36.42 -10.22
N LEU A 256 3.88 36.51 -10.82
CA LEU A 256 3.31 35.47 -11.69
C LEU A 256 3.80 35.56 -13.15
N ALA A 257 4.46 36.65 -13.53
CA ALA A 257 4.88 36.90 -14.92
C ALA A 257 5.69 35.75 -15.56
N PRO A 258 6.59 35.04 -14.84
CA PRO A 258 7.32 33.91 -15.42
C PRO A 258 6.42 32.78 -15.93
N LEU A 259 5.19 32.64 -15.42
CA LEU A 259 4.28 31.57 -15.80
C LEU A 259 3.58 31.78 -17.15
N TRP A 260 3.71 32.96 -17.75
CA TRP A 260 3.06 33.27 -19.02
C TRP A 260 3.89 32.89 -20.25
N ASP A 261 5.15 32.55 -20.05
CA ASP A 261 6.04 32.10 -21.12
C ASP A 261 5.79 30.61 -21.46
N ALA A 262 5.76 30.29 -22.76
CA ALA A 262 5.63 28.91 -23.21
C ALA A 262 6.83 28.01 -22.76
N ALA A 263 8.00 28.63 -22.51
CA ALA A 263 9.18 27.93 -22.00
C ALA A 263 9.08 27.55 -20.51
N SER A 264 8.06 28.04 -19.79
CA SER A 264 7.90 27.84 -18.33
C SER A 264 7.29 26.49 -17.94
N ALA A 265 7.11 25.56 -18.88
CA ALA A 265 6.49 24.25 -18.61
C ALA A 265 7.16 23.48 -17.45
N HIS A 266 8.45 23.67 -17.23
CA HIS A 266 9.23 23.09 -16.14
C HIS A 266 8.92 23.66 -14.75
N LEU A 267 8.19 24.78 -14.67
CA LEU A 267 7.78 25.40 -13.40
C LEU A 267 6.48 24.81 -12.85
N PHE A 268 5.75 24.02 -13.64
CA PHE A 268 4.46 23.48 -13.24
C PHE A 268 4.61 22.14 -12.53
N ASP A 269 4.52 22.17 -11.21
CA ASP A 269 4.60 21.01 -10.32
C ASP A 269 3.28 20.23 -10.20
N VAL A 270 2.16 20.88 -10.54
CA VAL A 270 0.83 20.26 -10.59
C VAL A 270 0.02 20.78 -11.79
N GLY A 271 -0.89 19.93 -12.29
CA GLY A 271 -1.62 20.19 -13.52
C GLY A 271 -2.54 21.41 -13.50
N TYR A 272 -2.95 21.86 -12.33
CA TYR A 272 -3.86 22.99 -12.13
C TYR A 272 -3.17 24.33 -11.79
N ALA A 273 -1.88 24.33 -11.46
CA ALA A 273 -1.18 25.52 -10.97
C ALA A 273 -1.30 26.75 -11.89
N LEU A 274 -1.39 26.53 -13.21
CA LEU A 274 -1.59 27.63 -14.16
C LEU A 274 -2.98 28.29 -14.00
N VAL A 275 -4.02 27.51 -13.66
CA VAL A 275 -5.36 28.05 -13.45
C VAL A 275 -5.39 28.89 -12.17
N GLU A 276 -4.79 28.40 -11.08
CA GLU A 276 -4.66 29.13 -9.82
C GLU A 276 -3.97 30.49 -10.05
N ALA A 277 -2.80 30.46 -10.69
CA ALA A 277 -2.05 31.68 -11.01
C ALA A 277 -2.83 32.66 -11.87
N LEU A 278 -3.66 32.19 -12.83
CA LEU A 278 -4.53 33.06 -13.62
C LEU A 278 -5.65 33.67 -12.77
N VAL A 279 -6.23 32.94 -11.84
CA VAL A 279 -7.25 33.45 -10.92
C VAL A 279 -6.64 34.52 -10.02
N THR A 280 -5.49 34.25 -9.39
CA THR A 280 -4.78 35.23 -8.53
C THR A 280 -4.36 36.48 -9.31
N ALA A 281 -3.87 36.31 -10.55
CA ALA A 281 -3.58 37.48 -11.40
C ALA A 281 -4.81 38.31 -11.72
N ALA A 282 -5.94 37.68 -12.03
CA ALA A 282 -7.19 38.38 -12.30
C ALA A 282 -7.72 39.09 -11.05
N GLU A 283 -7.58 38.53 -9.88
CA GLU A 283 -7.89 39.18 -8.60
C GLU A 283 -7.03 40.41 -8.39
N ALA A 284 -5.71 40.30 -8.58
CA ALA A 284 -4.80 41.45 -8.48
C ALA A 284 -5.13 42.55 -9.50
N GLN A 285 -5.50 42.19 -10.73
CA GLN A 285 -5.93 43.13 -11.76
C GLN A 285 -7.27 43.82 -11.42
N ARG A 286 -8.20 43.05 -10.83
CA ARG A 286 -9.48 43.60 -10.34
C ARG A 286 -9.25 44.68 -9.27
N GLU A 287 -8.39 44.37 -8.29
CA GLU A 287 -8.07 45.32 -7.20
C GLU A 287 -7.34 46.57 -7.71
N GLN A 288 -6.66 46.51 -8.85
CA GLN A 288 -6.08 47.65 -9.54
C GLN A 288 -7.12 48.44 -10.38
N GLY A 289 -8.37 47.98 -10.46
CA GLY A 289 -9.39 48.56 -11.34
C GLY A 289 -9.19 48.24 -12.83
N ALA A 290 -8.30 47.32 -13.16
CA ALA A 290 -7.98 46.92 -14.54
C ALA A 290 -8.95 45.84 -15.06
N PHE A 291 -10.25 46.14 -15.06
CA PHE A 291 -11.33 45.18 -15.28
C PHE A 291 -11.25 44.43 -16.62
N ASP A 292 -10.86 45.12 -17.71
CA ASP A 292 -10.72 44.47 -19.02
C ASP A 292 -9.58 43.43 -19.05
N ARG A 293 -8.47 43.73 -18.37
CA ARG A 293 -7.37 42.77 -18.24
C ARG A 293 -7.79 41.57 -17.38
N ALA A 294 -8.43 41.84 -16.24
CA ALA A 294 -8.95 40.78 -15.37
C ALA A 294 -9.94 39.87 -16.12
N GLN A 295 -10.82 40.47 -16.95
CA GLN A 295 -11.77 39.69 -17.76
C GLN A 295 -11.06 38.81 -18.78
N SER A 296 -10.02 39.32 -19.44
CA SER A 296 -9.22 38.54 -20.40
C SER A 296 -8.47 37.39 -19.73
N THR A 297 -7.93 37.66 -18.55
CA THR A 297 -7.22 36.65 -17.73
C THR A 297 -8.16 35.53 -17.27
N LEU A 298 -9.34 35.88 -16.74
CA LEU A 298 -10.36 34.89 -16.34
C LEU A 298 -10.89 34.09 -17.53
N HIS A 299 -11.06 34.71 -18.70
CA HIS A 299 -11.47 33.98 -19.89
C HIS A 299 -10.46 32.87 -20.25
N ARG A 300 -9.17 33.17 -20.16
CA ARG A 300 -8.09 32.17 -20.36
C ARG A 300 -8.15 31.07 -19.30
N ALA A 301 -8.43 31.40 -18.03
CA ALA A 301 -8.61 30.40 -16.96
C ALA A 301 -9.80 29.47 -17.23
N VAL A 302 -10.95 30.03 -17.69
CA VAL A 302 -12.14 29.24 -18.06
C VAL A 302 -11.84 28.25 -19.19
N GLN A 303 -11.15 28.71 -20.24
CA GLN A 303 -10.75 27.85 -21.36
C GLN A 303 -9.86 26.69 -20.86
N LEU A 304 -8.86 26.99 -20.04
CA LEU A 304 -7.94 26.00 -19.51
C LEU A 304 -8.64 24.97 -18.59
N CYS A 305 -9.63 25.41 -17.79
CA CYS A 305 -10.47 24.51 -17.00
C CYS A 305 -11.27 23.54 -17.87
N ALA A 306 -11.77 24.01 -19.02
CA ALA A 306 -12.51 23.17 -19.96
C ALA A 306 -11.58 22.17 -20.68
N ASP A 307 -10.42 22.63 -21.15
CA ASP A 307 -9.45 21.81 -21.90
C ASP A 307 -8.83 20.70 -21.04
N ARG A 308 -8.71 20.92 -19.73
CA ARG A 308 -8.07 19.99 -18.79
C ARG A 308 -9.04 19.26 -17.87
N ASP A 309 -10.34 19.49 -18.01
CA ASP A 309 -11.39 18.94 -17.15
C ASP A 309 -11.12 19.15 -15.64
N LEU A 310 -11.05 20.43 -15.24
CA LEU A 310 -10.75 20.84 -13.86
C LEU A 310 -12.00 21.43 -13.16
N PRO A 311 -12.95 20.58 -12.71
CA PRO A 311 -14.26 21.07 -12.21
C PRO A 311 -14.14 21.91 -10.93
N GLY A 312 -13.20 21.62 -10.03
CA GLY A 312 -12.96 22.41 -8.82
C GLY A 312 -12.50 23.82 -9.14
N PHE A 313 -11.54 23.95 -10.04
CA PHE A 313 -11.01 25.26 -10.47
C PHE A 313 -12.00 26.04 -11.35
N ARG A 314 -12.89 25.35 -12.04
CA ARG A 314 -14.01 26.02 -12.74
C ARG A 314 -14.92 26.75 -11.75
N ALA A 315 -15.22 26.16 -10.59
CA ALA A 315 -15.99 26.81 -9.55
C ALA A 315 -15.27 28.07 -9.02
N GLN A 316 -13.97 27.98 -8.68
CA GLN A 316 -13.17 29.14 -8.25
C GLN A 316 -13.11 30.24 -9.32
N THR A 317 -12.93 29.88 -10.58
CA THR A 317 -12.90 30.83 -11.70
C THR A 317 -14.24 31.56 -11.83
N ARG A 318 -15.38 30.87 -11.58
CA ARG A 318 -16.71 31.51 -11.56
C ARG A 318 -16.89 32.47 -10.39
N GLU A 319 -16.38 32.13 -9.23
CA GLU A 319 -16.39 33.01 -8.06
C GLU A 319 -15.62 34.31 -8.35
N ALA A 320 -14.38 34.19 -8.86
CA ALA A 320 -13.57 35.32 -9.25
C ALA A 320 -14.27 36.17 -10.34
N GLN A 321 -14.96 35.51 -11.30
CA GLN A 321 -15.74 36.22 -12.33
C GLN A 321 -16.94 36.97 -11.75
N ALA A 322 -17.66 36.40 -10.79
CA ALA A 322 -18.76 37.05 -10.10
C ALA A 322 -18.28 38.31 -9.34
N LEU A 323 -17.14 38.19 -8.64
CA LEU A 323 -16.51 39.29 -7.92
C LEU A 323 -16.02 40.39 -8.88
N LEU A 324 -15.48 40.02 -10.04
CA LEU A 324 -15.10 40.98 -11.08
C LEU A 324 -16.30 41.77 -11.60
N TYR A 325 -17.41 41.08 -11.91
CA TYR A 325 -18.64 41.75 -12.34
C TYR A 325 -19.20 42.70 -11.28
N ALA A 326 -19.16 42.29 -9.99
CA ALA A 326 -19.59 43.14 -8.90
C ALA A 326 -18.72 44.38 -8.77
N ALA A 327 -17.40 44.27 -8.84
CA ALA A 327 -16.46 45.38 -8.79
C ALA A 327 -16.63 46.33 -9.98
N ALA A 328 -17.02 45.84 -11.15
CA ALA A 328 -17.34 46.61 -12.33
C ALA A 328 -18.77 47.22 -12.32
N GLY A 329 -19.55 47.09 -11.23
CA GLY A 329 -20.93 47.56 -11.12
C GLY A 329 -21.97 46.73 -11.89
N ARG A 330 -21.60 45.58 -12.42
CA ARG A 330 -22.43 44.68 -13.22
C ARG A 330 -23.13 43.64 -12.31
N TYR A 331 -23.97 44.11 -11.40
CA TYR A 331 -24.55 43.31 -10.32
C TYR A 331 -25.46 42.18 -10.80
N ARG A 332 -26.16 42.34 -11.94
CA ARG A 332 -27.00 41.28 -12.49
C ARG A 332 -26.15 40.10 -12.96
N GLU A 333 -25.11 40.38 -13.72
CA GLU A 333 -24.17 39.35 -14.21
C GLU A 333 -23.41 38.72 -13.05
N ALA A 334 -23.01 39.51 -12.04
CA ALA A 334 -22.40 39.02 -10.83
C ALA A 334 -23.30 37.99 -10.13
N PHE A 335 -24.60 38.29 -9.99
CA PHE A 335 -25.56 37.36 -9.37
C PHE A 335 -25.78 36.09 -10.20
N GLU A 336 -25.88 36.24 -11.52
CA GLU A 336 -26.04 35.08 -12.41
C GLU A 336 -24.83 34.17 -12.35
N GLU A 337 -23.61 34.70 -12.31
CA GLU A 337 -22.38 33.92 -12.22
C GLU A 337 -22.19 33.29 -10.83
N HIS A 338 -22.57 34.01 -9.75
CA HIS A 338 -22.56 33.44 -8.41
C HIS A 338 -23.54 32.25 -8.24
N ARG A 339 -24.70 32.31 -8.92
CA ARG A 339 -25.62 31.16 -8.98
C ARG A 339 -24.99 29.95 -9.66
N ARG A 340 -24.25 30.18 -10.74
CA ARG A 340 -23.52 29.13 -11.46
C ARG A 340 -22.40 28.54 -10.59
N PHE A 341 -21.64 29.40 -9.90
CA PHE A 341 -20.65 28.99 -8.92
C PHE A 341 -21.26 28.05 -7.86
N HIS A 342 -22.39 28.44 -7.27
CA HIS A 342 -23.07 27.62 -6.28
C HIS A 342 -23.52 26.28 -6.85
N SER A 343 -24.03 26.24 -8.07
CA SER A 343 -24.41 24.98 -8.75
C SER A 343 -23.20 24.11 -9.03
N ASP A 344 -22.08 24.65 -9.49
CA ASP A 344 -20.85 23.91 -9.76
C ASP A 344 -20.24 23.35 -8.46
N THR A 345 -20.27 24.12 -7.37
CA THR A 345 -19.81 23.68 -6.04
C THR A 345 -20.66 22.54 -5.50
N GLN A 346 -21.98 22.59 -5.65
CA GLN A 346 -22.86 21.49 -5.25
C GLN A 346 -22.62 20.23 -6.09
N ALA A 347 -22.42 20.38 -7.40
CA ALA A 347 -22.10 19.26 -8.29
C ALA A 347 -20.76 18.61 -7.91
N LEU A 348 -19.74 19.44 -7.61
CA LEU A 348 -18.43 18.95 -7.16
C LEU A 348 -18.53 18.17 -5.87
N GLN A 349 -19.24 18.69 -4.85
CA GLN A 349 -19.46 18.00 -3.59
C GLN A 349 -20.24 16.69 -3.76
N SER A 350 -21.18 16.65 -4.72
CA SER A 350 -21.90 15.40 -5.04
C SER A 350 -20.98 14.38 -5.70
N ALA A 351 -20.15 14.81 -6.66
CA ALA A 351 -19.18 13.95 -7.33
C ALA A 351 -18.13 13.39 -6.36
N GLN A 352 -17.63 14.23 -5.43
CA GLN A 352 -16.70 13.79 -4.38
C GLN A 352 -17.34 12.72 -3.47
N ARG A 353 -18.60 12.92 -3.05
CA ARG A 353 -19.34 11.94 -2.25
C ARG A 353 -19.56 10.63 -3.00
N GLU A 354 -19.86 10.71 -4.29
CA GLU A 354 -20.04 9.53 -5.14
C GLU A 354 -18.71 8.78 -5.34
N ALA A 355 -17.62 9.48 -5.66
CA ALA A 355 -16.28 8.89 -5.79
C ALA A 355 -15.84 8.19 -4.49
N ARG A 356 -16.10 8.83 -3.33
CA ARG A 356 -15.86 8.21 -2.03
C ARG A 356 -16.67 6.93 -1.85
N ALA A 357 -17.98 6.96 -2.15
CA ALA A 357 -18.86 5.81 -2.00
C ALA A 357 -18.42 4.65 -2.92
N GLN A 358 -18.10 4.94 -4.18
CA GLN A 358 -17.60 3.95 -5.14
C GLN A 358 -16.29 3.31 -4.69
N THR A 359 -15.35 4.12 -4.21
CA THR A 359 -14.05 3.60 -3.73
C THR A 359 -14.23 2.72 -2.49
N LEU A 360 -15.02 3.16 -1.51
CA LEU A 360 -15.31 2.38 -0.31
C LEU A 360 -16.05 1.07 -0.63
N HIS A 361 -16.96 1.10 -1.61
CA HIS A 361 -17.64 -0.10 -2.09
C HIS A 361 -16.65 -1.07 -2.75
N ALA A 362 -15.81 -0.59 -3.65
CA ALA A 362 -14.78 -1.41 -4.30
C ALA A 362 -13.78 -2.02 -3.30
N VAL A 363 -13.41 -1.26 -2.25
CA VAL A 363 -12.57 -1.75 -1.16
C VAL A 363 -13.28 -2.86 -0.37
N TYR A 364 -14.55 -2.65 -0.04
CA TYR A 364 -15.34 -3.65 0.68
C TYR A 364 -15.47 -4.96 -0.11
N GLU A 365 -15.80 -4.87 -1.41
CA GLU A 365 -15.89 -6.04 -2.30
C GLU A 365 -14.54 -6.78 -2.41
N ALA A 366 -13.44 -6.04 -2.53
CA ALA A 366 -12.11 -6.63 -2.58
C ALA A 366 -11.73 -7.34 -1.27
N ASP A 367 -12.07 -6.75 -0.13
CA ASP A 367 -11.84 -7.33 1.20
C ASP A 367 -12.68 -8.59 1.43
N GLU A 368 -13.95 -8.57 1.01
CA GLU A 368 -14.85 -9.72 1.09
C GLU A 368 -14.36 -10.86 0.20
N ALA A 369 -13.95 -10.57 -1.04
CA ALA A 369 -13.38 -11.54 -1.96
C ALA A 369 -12.06 -12.14 -1.40
N ARG A 370 -11.20 -11.32 -0.78
CA ARG A 370 -9.98 -11.77 -0.12
C ARG A 370 -10.29 -12.73 1.02
N ARG A 371 -11.17 -12.35 1.95
CA ARG A 371 -11.58 -13.19 3.09
C ARG A 371 -12.19 -14.52 2.63
N ALA A 372 -13.02 -14.47 1.58
CA ALA A 372 -13.58 -15.69 0.98
C ALA A 372 -12.50 -16.58 0.38
N SER A 373 -11.51 -15.98 -0.30
CA SER A 373 -10.36 -16.70 -0.87
C SER A 373 -9.49 -17.34 0.21
N GLU A 374 -9.19 -16.60 1.30
CA GLU A 374 -8.43 -17.10 2.45
C GLU A 374 -9.16 -18.26 3.15
N ALA A 375 -10.45 -18.10 3.41
CA ALA A 375 -11.28 -19.15 4.01
C ALA A 375 -11.33 -20.39 3.11
N PHE A 376 -11.46 -20.21 1.80
CA PHE A 376 -11.44 -21.32 0.83
C PHE A 376 -10.06 -22.00 0.80
N ARG A 377 -8.98 -21.21 0.83
CA ARG A 377 -7.60 -21.71 0.88
C ARG A 377 -7.35 -22.51 2.16
N GLU A 378 -7.79 -22.00 3.31
CA GLU A 378 -7.65 -22.73 4.57
C GLU A 378 -8.44 -24.05 4.56
N MET A 379 -9.67 -24.06 4.06
CA MET A 379 -10.45 -25.28 3.88
C MET A 379 -9.76 -26.26 2.91
N ALA A 380 -9.15 -25.77 1.83
CA ALA A 380 -8.45 -26.60 0.85
C ALA A 380 -7.16 -27.26 1.40
N TYR A 381 -6.58 -26.71 2.48
CA TYR A 381 -5.35 -27.21 3.08
C TYR A 381 -5.54 -27.96 4.39
N ARG A 382 -6.77 -28.10 4.89
CA ARG A 382 -7.07 -28.86 6.10
C ARG A 382 -7.62 -30.24 5.79
N ASP A 383 -7.27 -31.22 6.62
CA ASP A 383 -7.90 -32.54 6.66
C ASP A 383 -9.23 -32.44 7.43
N ALA A 384 -10.32 -32.80 6.80
CA ALA A 384 -11.67 -32.62 7.35
C ALA A 384 -11.93 -33.44 8.63
N LEU A 385 -11.22 -34.56 8.83
CA LEU A 385 -11.37 -35.40 10.00
C LEU A 385 -10.58 -34.90 11.21
N THR A 386 -9.31 -34.55 10.99
CA THR A 386 -8.34 -34.28 12.06
C THR A 386 -8.10 -32.80 12.31
N GLY A 387 -8.46 -31.91 11.37
CA GLY A 387 -8.17 -30.49 11.42
C GLY A 387 -6.70 -30.11 11.20
N LEU A 388 -5.81 -31.09 11.06
CA LEU A 388 -4.42 -30.87 10.67
C LEU A 388 -4.33 -30.40 9.22
N HIS A 389 -3.15 -29.96 8.78
CA HIS A 389 -2.91 -29.77 7.36
C HIS A 389 -3.09 -31.09 6.61
N ASN A 390 -3.51 -31.00 5.35
CA ASN A 390 -3.64 -32.18 4.49
C ASN A 390 -2.39 -32.39 3.61
N ARG A 391 -2.41 -33.42 2.79
CA ARG A 391 -1.32 -33.77 1.88
C ARG A 391 -1.00 -32.62 0.91
N ARG A 392 -2.02 -31.95 0.37
CA ARG A 392 -1.83 -30.83 -0.56
C ARG A 392 -0.99 -29.70 0.05
N TYR A 393 -1.23 -29.37 1.30
CA TYR A 393 -0.41 -28.38 2.02
C TYR A 393 1.06 -28.77 2.06
N VAL A 394 1.36 -30.04 2.34
CA VAL A 394 2.73 -30.57 2.38
C VAL A 394 3.39 -30.48 1.01
N ASP A 395 2.68 -30.90 -0.04
CA ASP A 395 3.20 -30.92 -1.41
C ASP A 395 3.56 -29.51 -1.91
N GLU A 396 2.81 -28.47 -1.46
CA GLU A 396 3.05 -27.06 -1.83
C GLU A 396 4.07 -26.36 -0.91
N THR A 397 4.14 -26.73 0.39
CA THR A 397 4.97 -26.01 1.37
C THR A 397 6.38 -26.60 1.50
N LEU A 398 6.51 -27.92 1.42
CA LEU A 398 7.79 -28.61 1.64
C LEU A 398 8.90 -28.15 0.66
N PRO A 399 8.66 -27.94 -0.65
CA PRO A 399 9.67 -27.41 -1.54
C PRO A 399 10.21 -26.04 -1.09
N GLY A 400 9.34 -25.12 -0.71
CA GLY A 400 9.74 -23.81 -0.23
C GLY A 400 10.56 -23.83 1.06
N LEU A 401 10.25 -24.76 1.98
CA LEU A 401 11.06 -24.98 3.19
C LEU A 401 12.46 -25.53 2.87
N LEU A 402 12.59 -26.32 1.81
CA LEU A 402 13.87 -26.90 1.38
C LEU A 402 14.71 -25.88 0.58
N ASP A 403 14.07 -25.02 -0.22
CA ASP A 403 14.74 -23.98 -1.01
C ASP A 403 15.15 -22.77 -0.13
N GLY A 404 14.29 -22.38 0.81
CA GLY A 404 14.52 -21.25 1.71
C GLY A 404 15.45 -21.52 2.89
N ALA A 405 15.81 -22.78 3.13
CA ALA A 405 16.60 -23.17 4.28
C ALA A 405 18.07 -22.66 4.23
N GLY A 406 18.58 -22.20 3.11
CA GLY A 406 19.98 -21.80 2.97
C GLY A 406 20.91 -22.91 3.50
N PRO A 407 21.88 -22.61 4.42
CA PRO A 407 22.65 -23.63 5.14
C PRO A 407 21.85 -24.30 6.27
N GLY A 408 20.55 -24.02 6.42
CA GLY A 408 19.69 -24.59 7.45
C GLY A 408 19.34 -26.05 7.22
N VAL A 409 18.90 -26.70 8.29
CA VAL A 409 18.46 -28.10 8.28
C VAL A 409 16.94 -28.20 8.45
N LEU A 410 16.34 -29.19 7.80
CA LEU A 410 14.94 -29.57 7.98
C LEU A 410 14.88 -31.05 8.37
N SER A 411 14.28 -31.37 9.51
CA SER A 411 13.92 -32.72 9.84
C SER A 411 12.49 -33.02 9.41
N VAL A 412 12.28 -34.16 8.76
CA VAL A 412 10.98 -34.66 8.28
C VAL A 412 10.68 -35.96 8.94
N ALA A 413 9.58 -36.06 9.69
CA ALA A 413 9.15 -37.26 10.39
C ALA A 413 7.84 -37.79 9.81
N LEU A 414 7.84 -39.01 9.27
CA LEU A 414 6.62 -39.73 8.93
C LEU A 414 6.16 -40.55 10.13
N VAL A 415 4.89 -40.43 10.47
CA VAL A 415 4.24 -41.09 11.61
C VAL A 415 3.12 -41.98 11.09
N ASP A 416 3.06 -43.19 11.57
CA ASP A 416 2.02 -44.16 11.20
C ASP A 416 1.55 -44.91 12.45
N LEU A 417 0.23 -45.05 12.61
CA LEU A 417 -0.38 -45.79 13.72
C LEU A 417 -0.19 -47.28 13.56
N ASP A 418 0.44 -47.88 14.54
CA ASP A 418 0.71 -49.32 14.54
C ASP A 418 -0.60 -50.12 14.60
N ARG A 419 -0.76 -51.04 13.63
CA ARG A 419 -1.90 -51.95 13.55
C ARG A 419 -3.26 -51.24 13.51
N PHE A 420 -3.36 -50.02 12.95
CA PHE A 420 -4.60 -49.25 12.90
C PHE A 420 -5.74 -50.01 12.24
N LYS A 421 -5.45 -50.85 11.25
CA LYS A 421 -6.45 -51.75 10.66
C LYS A 421 -7.11 -52.65 11.72
N GLN A 422 -6.33 -53.15 12.71
CA GLN A 422 -6.90 -53.98 13.80
C GLN A 422 -7.88 -53.16 14.68
N VAL A 423 -7.60 -51.88 14.90
CA VAL A 423 -8.54 -50.98 15.62
C VAL A 423 -9.88 -50.90 14.87
N ASN A 424 -9.80 -50.66 13.55
CA ASN A 424 -11.00 -50.58 12.71
C ASN A 424 -11.77 -51.89 12.66
N ASP A 425 -11.07 -53.02 12.45
CA ASP A 425 -11.67 -54.33 12.31
C ASP A 425 -12.27 -54.84 13.62
N THR A 426 -11.69 -54.47 14.77
CA THR A 426 -12.13 -54.93 16.08
C THR A 426 -13.23 -54.05 16.71
N LEU A 427 -13.12 -52.74 16.54
CA LEU A 427 -13.98 -51.79 17.23
C LEU A 427 -15.00 -51.09 16.30
N SER A 428 -14.59 -50.45 15.30
CA SER A 428 -15.32 -49.87 14.15
C SER A 428 -14.52 -48.76 13.46
N HIS A 429 -14.88 -48.36 12.27
CA HIS A 429 -14.30 -47.18 11.61
C HIS A 429 -14.54 -45.89 12.39
N GLN A 430 -15.69 -45.76 13.09
CA GLN A 430 -15.97 -44.56 13.91
C GLN A 430 -14.98 -44.44 15.09
N VAL A 431 -14.61 -45.57 15.72
CA VAL A 431 -13.58 -45.55 16.77
C VAL A 431 -12.20 -45.25 16.18
N GLY A 432 -11.92 -45.77 14.98
CA GLY A 432 -10.70 -45.41 14.25
C GLY A 432 -10.62 -43.90 13.97
N ASP A 433 -11.71 -43.28 13.56
CA ASP A 433 -11.76 -41.83 13.35
C ASP A 433 -11.47 -41.04 14.63
N LEU A 434 -12.02 -41.47 15.79
CA LEU A 434 -11.70 -40.88 17.08
C LEU A 434 -10.23 -41.03 17.47
N VAL A 435 -9.63 -42.17 17.16
CA VAL A 435 -8.20 -42.43 17.39
C VAL A 435 -7.37 -41.45 16.52
N LEU A 436 -7.70 -41.26 15.25
CA LEU A 436 -7.02 -40.28 14.37
C LEU A 436 -7.16 -38.84 14.88
N GLN A 437 -8.32 -38.42 15.33
CA GLN A 437 -8.55 -37.11 15.93
C GLN A 437 -7.74 -36.91 17.22
N GLN A 438 -7.69 -37.92 18.05
CA GLN A 438 -6.91 -37.88 19.30
C GLN A 438 -5.41 -37.86 19.00
N LEU A 439 -4.92 -38.61 18.01
CA LEU A 439 -3.53 -38.55 17.57
C LEU A 439 -3.20 -37.12 17.10
N ALA A 440 -4.05 -36.49 16.27
CA ALA A 440 -3.85 -35.11 15.82
C ALA A 440 -3.71 -34.15 17.00
N THR A 441 -4.54 -34.32 18.03
CA THR A 441 -4.48 -33.51 19.27
C THR A 441 -3.14 -33.73 20.01
N ILE A 442 -2.66 -34.97 20.08
CA ILE A 442 -1.37 -35.30 20.69
C ILE A 442 -0.24 -34.65 19.88
N LEU A 443 -0.26 -34.77 18.55
CA LEU A 443 0.75 -34.14 17.68
C LEU A 443 0.85 -32.65 17.93
N LEU A 444 -0.27 -31.91 17.85
CA LEU A 444 -0.30 -30.45 18.03
C LEU A 444 0.23 -29.99 19.39
N ARG A 445 0.08 -30.81 20.43
CA ARG A 445 0.57 -30.48 21.79
C ARG A 445 2.06 -30.71 21.98
N HIS A 446 2.66 -31.58 21.18
CA HIS A 446 4.04 -32.05 21.40
C HIS A 446 5.02 -31.60 20.31
N ILE A 447 4.55 -31.02 19.19
CA ILE A 447 5.44 -30.44 18.20
C ILE A 447 5.89 -29.05 18.65
N PRO A 448 7.11 -28.61 18.30
CA PRO A 448 7.58 -27.25 18.50
C PRO A 448 6.70 -26.22 17.78
N ALA A 449 6.68 -24.99 18.27
CA ALA A 449 5.83 -23.92 17.71
C ALA A 449 6.10 -23.62 16.23
N ALA A 450 7.34 -23.80 15.76
CA ALA A 450 7.72 -23.62 14.36
C ALA A 450 7.44 -24.86 13.48
N ALA A 451 7.02 -25.98 14.08
CA ALA A 451 6.78 -27.22 13.37
C ALA A 451 5.36 -27.30 12.82
N THR A 452 5.19 -28.05 11.74
CA THR A 452 3.89 -28.29 11.12
C THR A 452 3.57 -29.78 11.11
N ALA A 453 2.34 -30.13 11.49
CA ALA A 453 1.82 -31.50 11.36
C ALA A 453 0.74 -31.55 10.28
N ALA A 454 0.78 -32.60 9.46
CA ALA A 454 -0.20 -32.85 8.41
C ALA A 454 -0.59 -34.32 8.35
N ARG A 455 -1.81 -34.60 7.86
CA ARG A 455 -2.26 -35.97 7.54
C ARG A 455 -2.11 -36.22 6.05
N LEU A 456 -1.37 -37.27 5.69
CA LEU A 456 -1.15 -37.61 4.27
C LEU A 456 -2.29 -38.46 3.70
N GLY A 457 -2.98 -39.20 4.56
CA GLY A 457 -4.13 -40.06 4.23
C GLY A 457 -4.15 -41.32 5.11
N GLY A 458 -5.32 -41.93 5.29
CA GLY A 458 -5.45 -43.09 6.15
C GLY A 458 -4.93 -42.84 7.57
N GLU A 459 -3.96 -43.65 8.00
CA GLU A 459 -3.27 -43.58 9.30
C GLU A 459 -1.89 -42.89 9.24
N GLU A 460 -1.54 -42.29 8.10
CA GLU A 460 -0.23 -41.65 7.85
C GLU A 460 -0.25 -40.16 8.10
N PHE A 461 0.73 -39.69 8.87
CA PHE A 461 0.95 -38.28 9.20
C PHE A 461 2.40 -37.88 8.90
N VAL A 462 2.63 -36.61 8.67
CA VAL A 462 3.97 -36.05 8.52
C VAL A 462 4.14 -34.84 9.45
N ILE A 463 5.34 -34.71 9.99
CA ILE A 463 5.73 -33.56 10.80
C ILE A 463 6.96 -32.93 10.13
N LEU A 464 6.84 -31.65 9.80
CA LEU A 464 7.94 -30.84 9.28
C LEU A 464 8.53 -30.05 10.44
N LEU A 465 9.83 -30.18 10.67
CA LEU A 465 10.57 -29.65 11.82
C LEU A 465 11.69 -28.72 11.32
N PRO A 466 11.36 -27.47 10.91
CA PRO A 466 12.37 -26.53 10.42
C PRO A 466 13.39 -26.18 11.50
N GLY A 467 14.68 -26.10 11.13
CA GLY A 467 15.76 -25.72 12.04
C GLY A 467 16.19 -26.80 13.04
N LEU A 468 15.55 -27.99 13.06
CA LEU A 468 15.94 -29.06 13.93
C LEU A 468 16.89 -30.03 13.19
N ASP A 469 18.07 -30.27 13.77
CA ASP A 469 19.03 -31.27 13.32
C ASP A 469 18.54 -32.69 13.64
N ALA A 470 19.31 -33.68 13.22
CA ALA A 470 18.98 -35.12 13.43
C ALA A 470 18.80 -35.48 14.90
N THR A 471 19.55 -34.87 15.80
CA THR A 471 19.47 -35.15 17.25
C THR A 471 18.22 -34.52 17.84
N ALA A 472 17.97 -33.26 17.58
CA ALA A 472 16.80 -32.53 18.06
C ALA A 472 15.50 -33.06 17.42
N GLY A 473 15.52 -33.38 16.13
CA GLY A 473 14.40 -34.00 15.42
C GLY A 473 14.05 -35.38 15.99
N ARG A 474 15.07 -36.19 16.33
CA ARG A 474 14.86 -37.46 16.99
C ARG A 474 14.29 -37.32 18.40
N GLN A 475 14.76 -36.35 19.19
CA GLN A 475 14.22 -36.09 20.53
C GLN A 475 12.74 -35.67 20.46
N ALA A 476 12.38 -34.76 19.54
CA ALA A 476 11.00 -34.35 19.32
C ALA A 476 10.12 -35.53 18.88
N SER A 477 10.59 -36.34 17.93
CA SER A 477 9.87 -37.53 17.46
C SER A 477 9.68 -38.57 18.58
N GLU A 478 10.68 -38.80 19.43
CA GLU A 478 10.59 -39.73 20.55
C GLU A 478 9.64 -39.22 21.65
N ALA A 479 9.57 -37.91 21.89
CA ALA A 479 8.58 -37.31 22.79
C ALA A 479 7.15 -37.56 22.29
N ILE A 480 6.91 -37.37 20.99
CA ILE A 480 5.62 -37.68 20.36
C ILE A 480 5.28 -39.16 20.47
N ARG A 481 6.19 -40.04 20.11
CA ARG A 481 6.00 -41.49 20.23
C ARG A 481 5.60 -41.92 21.64
N ARG A 482 6.30 -41.40 22.66
CA ARG A 482 5.96 -41.66 24.08
C ARG A 482 4.59 -41.11 24.42
N ALA A 483 4.27 -39.88 24.04
CA ALA A 483 2.98 -39.30 24.30
C ALA A 483 1.82 -40.11 23.71
N VAL A 484 2.01 -40.71 22.54
CA VAL A 484 1.02 -41.62 21.94
C VAL A 484 0.94 -42.94 22.73
N ALA A 485 2.07 -43.55 23.08
CA ALA A 485 2.10 -44.83 23.78
C ALA A 485 1.60 -44.76 25.23
N GLU A 486 1.82 -43.61 25.90
CA GLU A 486 1.44 -43.39 27.31
C GLU A 486 0.05 -42.75 27.46
N HIS A 487 -0.58 -42.37 26.34
CA HIS A 487 -1.94 -41.81 26.38
C HIS A 487 -2.94 -42.84 26.86
N ASP A 488 -3.88 -42.44 27.74
CA ASP A 488 -4.99 -43.30 28.14
C ASP A 488 -6.02 -43.42 27.00
N TRP A 489 -5.89 -44.49 26.23
CA TRP A 489 -6.81 -44.80 25.14
C TRP A 489 -8.12 -45.47 25.60
N THR A 490 -8.24 -45.82 26.88
CA THR A 490 -9.43 -46.50 27.45
C THR A 490 -10.74 -45.83 27.11
N PRO A 491 -10.88 -44.51 27.18
CA PRO A 491 -12.15 -43.82 26.85
C PRO A 491 -12.54 -43.98 25.37
N ILE A 492 -11.59 -44.22 24.48
CA ILE A 492 -11.83 -44.32 23.04
C ILE A 492 -11.87 -45.77 22.58
N THR A 493 -10.90 -46.58 23.02
CA THR A 493 -10.70 -47.93 22.49
C THR A 493 -11.12 -49.05 23.46
N GLY A 494 -11.64 -48.71 24.64
CA GLY A 494 -12.01 -49.70 25.66
C GLY A 494 -10.81 -50.49 26.24
N GLY A 495 -9.58 -49.95 26.08
CA GLY A 495 -8.36 -50.54 26.62
C GLY A 495 -7.45 -51.18 25.57
N LEU A 496 -7.78 -51.15 24.29
CA LEU A 496 -6.85 -51.53 23.23
C LEU A 496 -5.74 -50.47 23.12
N ALA A 497 -4.50 -50.84 23.34
CA ALA A 497 -3.37 -49.92 23.28
C ALA A 497 -3.10 -49.47 21.84
N VAL A 498 -2.87 -48.18 21.67
CA VAL A 498 -2.49 -47.57 20.38
C VAL A 498 -1.06 -47.07 20.48
N THR A 499 -0.23 -47.41 19.52
CA THR A 499 1.15 -46.93 19.41
C THR A 499 1.42 -46.40 18.01
N ALA A 500 2.51 -45.68 17.83
CA ALA A 500 2.93 -45.19 16.53
C ALA A 500 4.40 -45.53 16.25
N SER A 501 4.68 -45.83 14.99
CA SER A 501 6.03 -45.92 14.45
C SER A 501 6.38 -44.61 13.73
N ILE A 502 7.61 -44.16 13.88
CA ILE A 502 8.08 -42.89 13.31
C ILE A 502 9.37 -43.12 12.52
N GLY A 503 9.36 -42.66 11.27
CA GLY A 503 10.55 -42.60 10.42
C GLY A 503 11.02 -41.18 10.26
N LEU A 504 12.24 -40.88 10.67
CA LEU A 504 12.83 -39.54 10.62
C LEU A 504 13.96 -39.49 9.60
N THR A 505 14.00 -38.41 8.84
CA THR A 505 15.17 -38.01 8.05
C THR A 505 15.49 -36.56 8.33
N THR A 506 16.77 -36.18 8.17
CA THR A 506 17.19 -34.77 8.25
C THR A 506 17.92 -34.41 6.96
N VAL A 507 17.50 -33.36 6.34
CA VAL A 507 17.99 -32.92 5.03
C VAL A 507 18.42 -31.44 5.11
N THR A 508 19.31 -31.07 4.19
CA THR A 508 19.76 -29.67 4.01
C THR A 508 19.10 -29.06 2.79
N GLY A 509 19.19 -27.75 2.65
CA GLY A 509 18.68 -27.02 1.50
C GLY A 509 19.13 -27.61 0.16
N GLY A 510 18.27 -27.52 -0.86
CA GLY A 510 18.48 -28.08 -2.18
C GLY A 510 18.14 -29.58 -2.33
N THR A 511 17.71 -30.27 -1.27
CA THR A 511 17.22 -31.64 -1.36
C THR A 511 15.81 -31.67 -1.97
N PRO A 512 15.52 -32.44 -3.03
CA PRO A 512 14.17 -32.57 -3.54
C PRO A 512 13.18 -33.11 -2.50
N ALA A 513 11.98 -32.53 -2.43
CA ALA A 513 10.93 -32.92 -1.47
C ALA A 513 10.60 -34.41 -1.54
N SER A 514 10.54 -34.98 -2.74
CA SER A 514 10.32 -36.43 -2.95
C SER A 514 11.42 -37.30 -2.35
N THR A 515 12.67 -36.84 -2.39
CA THR A 515 13.82 -37.54 -1.81
C THR A 515 13.75 -37.54 -0.29
N ALA A 516 13.40 -36.40 0.32
CA ALA A 516 13.23 -36.27 1.77
C ALA A 516 12.09 -37.17 2.28
N LEU A 517 10.94 -37.18 1.63
CA LEU A 517 9.81 -38.04 2.00
C LEU A 517 10.15 -39.52 1.83
N ALA A 518 10.81 -39.91 0.73
CA ALA A 518 11.23 -41.29 0.52
C ALA A 518 12.26 -41.77 1.55
N ALA A 519 13.15 -40.92 2.03
CA ALA A 519 14.10 -41.21 3.08
C ALA A 519 13.40 -41.45 4.44
N ALA A 520 12.45 -40.59 4.78
CA ALA A 520 11.62 -40.75 5.97
C ALA A 520 10.77 -42.04 5.91
N ASP A 521 10.25 -42.40 4.73
CA ASP A 521 9.47 -43.64 4.54
C ASP A 521 10.33 -44.89 4.74
N ARG A 522 11.56 -44.92 4.21
CA ARG A 522 12.49 -46.02 4.49
C ARG A 522 12.75 -46.19 5.99
N SER A 523 12.92 -45.10 6.70
CA SER A 523 13.10 -45.10 8.16
C SER A 523 11.84 -45.57 8.88
N LEU A 524 10.65 -45.19 8.43
CA LEU A 524 9.37 -45.66 8.98
C LEU A 524 9.19 -47.16 8.75
N TYR A 525 9.51 -47.63 7.56
CA TYR A 525 9.48 -49.08 7.27
C TYR A 525 10.43 -49.87 8.17
N ALA A 526 11.62 -49.33 8.44
CA ALA A 526 12.56 -49.95 9.40
C ALA A 526 11.97 -49.97 10.82
N ALA A 527 11.32 -48.91 11.28
CA ALA A 527 10.65 -48.88 12.58
C ALA A 527 9.58 -49.97 12.71
N LYS A 528 8.76 -50.12 11.67
CA LYS A 528 7.72 -51.17 11.62
C LYS A 528 8.31 -52.58 11.64
N ARG A 529 9.41 -52.85 10.92
CA ARG A 529 10.10 -54.15 10.88
C ARG A 529 10.81 -54.50 12.19
N LEU A 530 11.40 -53.53 12.85
CA LEU A 530 12.15 -53.75 14.09
C LEU A 530 11.25 -53.92 15.33
N GLY A 531 9.93 -53.98 15.17
CA GLY A 531 8.99 -54.32 16.25
C GLY A 531 8.01 -53.21 16.61
N ARG A 532 7.92 -52.17 15.78
CA ARG A 532 6.99 -51.04 15.95
C ARG A 532 7.25 -50.18 17.20
N ASN A 533 6.36 -49.21 17.47
CA ASN A 533 6.42 -48.32 18.62
C ASN A 533 7.82 -47.73 18.86
N ARG A 534 8.45 -47.20 17.83
CA ARG A 534 9.81 -46.62 17.86
C ARG A 534 10.05 -45.58 16.82
N VAL A 535 11.08 -44.79 17.06
CA VAL A 535 11.66 -43.86 16.08
C VAL A 535 12.87 -44.52 15.43
N CYS A 536 12.89 -44.57 14.09
CA CYS A 536 14.08 -44.95 13.31
C CYS A 536 14.53 -43.74 12.46
N THR A 537 15.85 -43.64 12.30
CA THR A 537 16.52 -42.71 11.41
C THR A 537 17.31 -43.48 10.39
N GLU A 538 17.48 -42.97 9.17
CA GLU A 538 18.45 -43.58 8.25
C GLU A 538 19.83 -43.64 8.91
N PRO A 539 20.57 -44.71 8.77
CA PRO A 539 21.99 -44.69 9.11
C PRO A 539 22.69 -43.68 8.22
N ALA A 540 23.52 -42.81 8.84
CA ALA A 540 24.29 -41.78 8.17
C ALA A 540 25.17 -42.35 7.05
#